data_c4b46f9a7990e51146ebea08ea1f2e5d
#
_entry.id   c4b46f9a7990e51146ebea08ea1f2e5d
#
_cell.length_a   1.000
_cell.length_b   1.000
_cell.length_c   1.000
_cell.angle_alpha   90.00
_cell.angle_beta   90.00
_cell.angle_gamma   90.00
#
_symmetry.space_group_name_H-M   'P 1'
#
loop_
_entity.id
_entity.type
_entity.pdbx_description
1 polymer ?
#
loop_
_entity_poly.entity_id
_entity_poly.type
_entity_poly.pdbx_seq_one_letter_code
_entity_poly.pdbx_strand_id
1 'polypeptide(L)'
;MGPSQLDRQSESTTPMTDLSTFLTDTARLTTESFEWGTLTWLCNGKLSPGAGQTVGLCHIHPGQGNPVHYHLNCEEVLHMLSGTGQHGFDGESVELRAGMTIRIPLGVKHNLTNTGDETIVCLIAFNSGERETVFLS
;
A
#
# COMPACT_ATOMS: atom_id res chain seq x y z
N MET A 1 -3.50 36.49 -0.94
CA MET A 1 -3.77 36.40 -1.55
C MET A 1 -3.23 36.60 -2.75
N GLY A 2 -2.57 37.37 -3.25
CA GLY A 2 -2.02 37.56 -4.54
C GLY A 2 -1.27 36.42 -5.13
N PRO A 3 -0.44 35.73 -4.36
CA PRO A 3 0.35 34.65 -4.91
C PRO A 3 -0.47 33.57 -5.56
N SER A 4 -1.56 33.22 -4.96
CA SER A 4 -2.35 32.14 -5.52
C SER A 4 -3.00 32.55 -6.83
N GLN A 5 -3.29 33.82 -7.02
CA GLN A 5 -3.83 34.25 -8.30
C GLN A 5 -2.82 34.17 -9.40
N LEU A 6 -1.59 34.54 -9.11
CA LEU A 6 -0.53 34.47 -10.11
C LEU A 6 -0.30 33.01 -10.51
N ASP A 7 -0.31 32.14 -9.55
CA ASP A 7 -0.11 30.73 -9.84
C ASP A 7 -1.21 30.21 -10.73
N ARG A 8 -2.44 30.61 -10.45
CA ARG A 8 -3.55 30.13 -11.27
C ARG A 8 -3.47 30.63 -12.69
N GLN A 9 -3.02 31.86 -12.89
CA GLN A 9 -2.87 32.35 -14.25
C GLN A 9 -1.82 31.57 -15.01
N SER A 10 -0.72 31.29 -14.35
CA SER A 10 0.30 30.49 -14.95
C SER A 10 -0.22 29.14 -15.35
N GLU A 11 -0.98 28.54 -14.48
CA GLU A 11 -1.52 27.22 -14.76
C GLU A 11 -2.53 27.26 -15.89
N SER A 12 -3.34 28.30 -15.96
CA SER A 12 -4.36 28.34 -16.98
C SER A 12 -3.79 28.45 -18.38
N THR A 13 -2.55 28.87 -18.53
CA THR A 13 -1.95 28.96 -19.85
C THR A 13 -1.31 27.62 -20.27
N THR A 14 -1.21 26.67 -19.38
CA THR A 14 -0.63 25.37 -19.68
C THR A 14 -1.72 24.36 -19.84
N PRO A 15 -1.86 23.81 -20.98
CA PRO A 15 -2.87 22.84 -21.11
C PRO A 15 -2.47 21.65 -20.47
N MET A 16 -3.09 21.05 -20.03
CA MET A 16 -3.11 20.28 -19.68
C MET A 16 -3.03 19.26 -19.18
N THR A 17 -3.04 19.10 -18.27
CA THR A 17 -2.96 17.92 -17.52
C THR A 17 -4.24 17.22 -17.55
N ASP A 18 -4.23 16.00 -18.03
CA ASP A 18 -5.38 15.13 -17.94
C ASP A 18 -5.44 14.59 -16.53
N LEU A 19 -6.35 15.08 -15.73
CA LEU A 19 -6.44 14.71 -14.33
C LEU A 19 -6.70 13.23 -14.12
N SER A 20 -7.23 12.54 -15.15
CA SER A 20 -7.48 11.11 -15.02
C SER A 20 -6.20 10.31 -14.81
N THR A 21 -5.03 10.87 -15.17
CA THR A 21 -3.78 10.16 -14.93
C THR A 21 -3.38 10.20 -13.45
N PHE A 22 -4.04 11.04 -12.66
CA PHE A 22 -3.73 11.18 -11.24
C PHE A 22 -4.86 10.67 -10.35
N LEU A 23 -5.95 10.18 -10.92
CA LEU A 23 -7.12 9.79 -10.15
C LEU A 23 -7.44 8.32 -10.37
N THR A 24 -7.66 7.59 -9.29
CA THR A 24 -8.18 6.22 -9.37
C THR A 24 -9.44 6.14 -8.53
N ASP A 25 -10.31 5.20 -8.91
CA ASP A 25 -11.54 4.93 -8.18
C ASP A 25 -11.51 3.45 -7.82
N THR A 26 -11.48 3.13 -6.53
CA THR A 26 -11.37 1.76 -6.06
C THR A 26 -12.42 0.85 -6.70
N ALA A 27 -13.61 1.38 -6.95
CA ALA A 27 -14.67 0.59 -7.55
C ALA A 27 -14.33 0.11 -8.96
N ARG A 28 -13.34 0.73 -9.60
CA ARG A 28 -12.96 0.40 -10.97
C ARG A 28 -11.61 -0.30 -11.06
N LEU A 29 -10.93 -0.49 -9.93
CA LEU A 29 -9.62 -1.12 -9.92
C LEU A 29 -9.75 -2.63 -9.86
N THR A 30 -8.77 -3.30 -10.46
CA THR A 30 -8.72 -4.75 -10.41
C THR A 30 -8.14 -5.18 -9.07
N THR A 31 -8.76 -6.17 -8.46
CA THR A 31 -8.28 -6.76 -7.22
C THR A 31 -7.61 -8.08 -7.53
N GLU A 32 -6.40 -8.27 -7.04
CA GLU A 32 -5.69 -9.54 -7.15
C GLU A 32 -6.13 -10.44 -6.02
N SER A 33 -6.48 -11.67 -6.31
CA SER A 33 -6.95 -12.62 -5.31
C SER A 33 -5.95 -13.73 -5.09
N PHE A 34 -5.74 -14.08 -3.82
CA PHE A 34 -4.85 -15.15 -3.39
C PHE A 34 -5.61 -16.01 -2.39
N GLU A 35 -5.05 -17.18 -2.08
CA GLU A 35 -5.66 -18.06 -1.09
C GLU A 35 -5.80 -17.36 0.26
N TRP A 36 -4.86 -16.51 0.61
CA TRP A 36 -4.82 -15.85 1.90
C TRP A 36 -5.61 -14.52 1.95
N GLY A 37 -5.98 -13.95 0.80
CA GLY A 37 -6.67 -12.66 0.81
C GLY A 37 -6.58 -11.96 -0.52
N THR A 38 -6.61 -10.63 -0.50
CA THR A 38 -6.61 -9.83 -1.72
C THR A 38 -5.71 -8.62 -1.60
N LEU A 39 -5.24 -8.15 -2.76
CA LEU A 39 -4.51 -6.88 -2.89
C LEU A 39 -5.19 -6.03 -3.95
N THR A 40 -5.46 -4.79 -3.63
CA THR A 40 -5.98 -3.81 -4.58
C THR A 40 -5.04 -2.62 -4.57
N TRP A 41 -4.35 -2.41 -5.70
CA TRP A 41 -3.41 -1.29 -5.79
C TRP A 41 -4.16 -0.02 -6.12
N LEU A 42 -3.95 1.01 -5.31
CA LEU A 42 -4.63 2.30 -5.46
C LEU A 42 -3.78 3.30 -6.23
N CYS A 43 -2.46 3.18 -6.11
CA CYS A 43 -1.52 4.06 -6.79
C CYS A 43 -0.21 3.32 -6.99
N ASN A 44 0.37 3.42 -8.16
CA ASN A 44 1.73 2.95 -8.45
C ASN A 44 2.14 3.50 -9.81
N GLY A 45 3.34 3.18 -10.26
CA GLY A 45 3.84 3.69 -11.52
C GLY A 45 3.07 3.20 -12.73
N LYS A 46 2.42 2.05 -12.62
CA LYS A 46 1.62 1.52 -13.70
C LYS A 46 0.26 2.24 -13.82
N LEU A 47 -0.36 2.51 -12.68
CA LEU A 47 -1.66 3.20 -12.65
C LEU A 47 -1.51 4.69 -12.93
N SER A 48 -0.40 5.28 -12.47
CA SER A 48 -0.16 6.70 -12.63
C SER A 48 1.31 6.87 -13.02
N PRO A 49 1.61 6.98 -14.31
CA PRO A 49 3.01 7.06 -14.77
C PRO A 49 3.76 8.19 -14.08
N GLY A 50 4.94 7.87 -13.57
CA GLY A 50 5.77 8.82 -12.85
C GLY A 50 5.54 8.84 -11.35
N ALA A 51 4.59 8.04 -10.84
CA ALA A 51 4.34 8.00 -9.40
C ALA A 51 5.57 7.50 -8.65
N GLY A 52 5.90 8.19 -7.58
CA GLY A 52 7.01 7.80 -6.71
C GLY A 52 6.58 7.00 -5.50
N GLN A 53 5.34 6.56 -5.46
CA GLN A 53 4.80 5.79 -4.35
C GLN A 53 3.92 4.67 -4.87
N THR A 54 3.83 3.60 -4.09
CA THR A 54 2.84 2.54 -4.28
C THR A 54 1.96 2.55 -3.04
N VAL A 55 0.64 2.55 -3.25
CA VAL A 55 -0.33 2.51 -2.15
C VAL A 55 -1.37 1.47 -2.50
N GLY A 56 -1.71 0.62 -1.54
CA GLY A 56 -2.67 -0.44 -1.76
C GLY A 56 -3.51 -0.76 -0.54
N LEU A 57 -4.57 -1.52 -0.78
CA LEU A 57 -5.38 -2.11 0.27
C LEU A 57 -5.11 -3.61 0.27
N CYS A 58 -4.89 -4.15 1.45
CA CYS A 58 -4.64 -5.57 1.63
C CYS A 58 -5.70 -6.13 2.55
N HIS A 59 -6.33 -7.22 2.12
CA HIS A 59 -7.31 -7.94 2.93
C HIS A 59 -6.75 -9.32 3.20
N ILE A 60 -6.80 -9.76 4.47
CA ILE A 60 -6.31 -11.08 4.85
C ILE A 60 -7.44 -11.82 5.56
N HIS A 61 -7.78 -13.00 5.04
CA HIS A 61 -8.87 -13.80 5.59
C HIS A 61 -8.52 -14.34 6.97
N PRO A 62 -9.50 -14.56 7.85
CA PRO A 62 -9.24 -15.15 9.18
C PRO A 62 -8.44 -16.43 9.06
N GLY A 63 -7.43 -16.57 9.91
CA GLY A 63 -6.60 -17.77 9.95
C GLY A 63 -5.54 -17.84 8.86
N GLN A 64 -5.51 -16.89 7.95
CA GLN A 64 -4.56 -16.90 6.85
C GLN A 64 -3.46 -15.86 7.07
N GLY A 65 -2.40 -15.98 6.29
CA GLY A 65 -1.31 -15.00 6.31
C GLY A 65 -0.67 -14.92 4.94
N ASN A 66 -0.17 -13.75 4.59
CA ASN A 66 0.56 -13.60 3.35
C ASN A 66 1.95 -14.20 3.51
N PRO A 67 2.61 -14.58 2.39
CA PRO A 67 3.94 -15.20 2.48
C PRO A 67 4.98 -14.24 3.04
N VAL A 68 5.98 -14.80 3.74
CA VAL A 68 7.11 -14.00 4.21
C VAL A 68 7.88 -13.47 3.00
N HIS A 69 8.20 -12.20 3.03
CA HIS A 69 8.85 -11.53 1.90
C HIS A 69 9.61 -10.30 2.39
N TYR A 70 10.38 -9.71 1.49
CA TYR A 70 11.04 -8.43 1.74
C TYR A 70 11.08 -7.63 0.45
N HIS A 71 11.36 -6.34 0.56
CA HIS A 71 11.40 -5.45 -0.58
C HIS A 71 12.83 -5.00 -0.85
N LEU A 72 13.22 -4.97 -2.14
CA LEU A 72 14.59 -4.67 -2.53
C LEU A 72 14.85 -3.19 -2.69
N ASN A 73 13.82 -2.40 -2.93
CA ASN A 73 14.03 -1.01 -3.34
C ASN A 73 13.17 -0.01 -2.59
N CYS A 74 12.51 -0.42 -1.51
CA CYS A 74 11.64 0.50 -0.79
C CYS A 74 11.38 0.03 0.63
N GLU A 75 11.00 0.96 1.48
CA GLU A 75 10.43 0.61 2.77
C GLU A 75 8.91 0.58 2.63
N GLU A 76 8.25 0.04 3.63
CA GLU A 76 6.80 -0.08 3.65
C GLU A 76 6.26 0.51 4.94
N VAL A 77 5.10 1.16 4.85
CA VAL A 77 4.31 1.53 6.03
C VAL A 77 2.99 0.80 5.90
N LEU A 78 2.61 0.08 6.94
CA LEU A 78 1.37 -0.68 6.98
C LEU A 78 0.51 -0.14 8.11
N HIS A 79 -0.71 0.24 7.79
CA HIS A 79 -1.66 0.77 8.79
C HIS A 79 -2.88 -0.13 8.85
N MET A 80 -3.17 -0.63 10.05
CA MET A 80 -4.32 -1.51 10.26
C MET A 80 -5.60 -0.71 10.32
N LEU A 81 -6.52 -0.98 9.40
CA LEU A 81 -7.83 -0.34 9.38
C LEU A 81 -8.85 -1.16 10.16
N SER A 82 -8.78 -2.49 10.09
CA SER A 82 -9.65 -3.36 10.88
C SER A 82 -8.99 -4.71 11.07
N GLY A 83 -9.39 -5.43 12.11
CA GLY A 83 -8.89 -6.75 12.39
C GLY A 83 -7.70 -6.75 13.33
N THR A 84 -7.21 -7.96 13.60
CA THR A 84 -6.09 -8.20 14.52
C THR A 84 -5.19 -9.28 13.92
N GLY A 85 -3.89 -9.08 14.03
CA GLY A 85 -2.94 -10.05 13.51
C GLY A 85 -1.60 -10.03 14.20
N GLN A 86 -0.75 -10.99 13.81
CA GLN A 86 0.64 -11.05 14.23
C GLN A 86 1.49 -10.69 13.04
N HIS A 87 2.32 -9.67 13.19
CA HIS A 87 3.21 -9.22 12.13
C HIS A 87 4.61 -9.75 12.40
N GLY A 88 5.12 -10.57 11.47
CA GLY A 88 6.49 -11.06 11.54
C GLY A 88 7.45 -9.97 11.07
N PHE A 89 8.60 -9.87 11.75
CA PHE A 89 9.57 -8.81 11.49
C PHE A 89 10.95 -9.38 11.82
N ASP A 90 11.65 -9.87 10.79
CA ASP A 90 13.00 -10.46 10.91
C ASP A 90 13.07 -11.53 11.99
N GLY A 91 12.08 -12.45 11.99
CA GLY A 91 12.07 -13.55 12.94
C GLY A 91 11.40 -13.27 14.27
N GLU A 92 11.08 -12.01 14.54
CA GLU A 92 10.30 -11.65 15.71
C GLU A 92 8.87 -11.39 15.27
N SER A 93 7.97 -11.16 16.21
CA SER A 93 6.60 -10.83 15.84
C SER A 93 6.01 -9.86 16.86
N VAL A 94 5.02 -9.11 16.38
CA VAL A 94 4.30 -8.14 17.21
C VAL A 94 2.83 -8.18 16.83
N GLU A 95 1.99 -8.00 17.81
CA GLU A 95 0.55 -7.94 17.56
C GLU A 95 0.18 -6.58 16.97
N LEU A 96 -0.63 -6.59 15.92
CA LEU A 96 -1.19 -5.37 15.35
C LEU A 96 -2.70 -5.42 15.45
N ARG A 97 -3.30 -4.30 15.86
CA ARG A 97 -4.74 -4.13 15.95
C ARG A 97 -5.15 -2.90 15.17
N ALA A 98 -6.42 -2.76 14.89
CA ALA A 98 -6.96 -1.60 14.19
C ALA A 98 -6.43 -0.31 14.83
N GLY A 99 -5.96 0.61 14.02
CA GLY A 99 -5.39 1.88 14.46
C GLY A 99 -3.89 1.87 14.66
N MET A 100 -3.23 0.70 14.57
CA MET A 100 -1.79 0.61 14.72
C MET A 100 -1.10 0.67 13.36
N THR A 101 0.12 1.22 13.38
CA THR A 101 0.93 1.36 12.16
C THR A 101 2.31 0.79 12.42
N ILE A 102 2.84 0.03 11.45
CA ILE A 102 4.20 -0.46 11.52
C ILE A 102 4.98 0.04 10.31
N ARG A 103 6.21 0.48 10.55
CA ARG A 103 7.13 0.84 9.47
C ARG A 103 8.10 -0.31 9.29
N ILE A 104 8.22 -0.79 8.07
CA ILE A 104 9.05 -1.93 7.72
C ILE A 104 10.20 -1.42 6.87
N PRO A 105 11.42 -1.34 7.42
CA PRO A 105 12.56 -0.86 6.63
C PRO A 105 12.88 -1.76 5.45
N LEU A 106 13.59 -1.20 4.48
CA LEU A 106 14.04 -1.92 3.31
C LEU A 106 14.77 -3.20 3.72
N GLY A 107 14.44 -4.31 3.10
CA GLY A 107 15.12 -5.57 3.31
C GLY A 107 14.65 -6.40 4.50
N VAL A 108 13.76 -5.87 5.32
CA VAL A 108 13.26 -6.60 6.49
C VAL A 108 12.27 -7.68 6.04
N LYS A 109 12.51 -8.91 6.46
CA LYS A 109 11.62 -10.03 6.14
C LYS A 109 10.39 -9.94 7.01
N HIS A 110 9.22 -10.00 6.38
CA HIS A 110 7.98 -9.74 7.11
C HIS A 110 6.78 -10.43 6.48
N ASN A 111 5.72 -10.55 7.26
CA ASN A 111 4.41 -10.99 6.80
C ASN A 111 3.40 -10.66 7.89
N LEU A 112 2.11 -10.79 7.56
CA LEU A 112 1.03 -10.53 8.51
C LEU A 112 0.10 -11.74 8.51
N THR A 113 -0.16 -12.29 9.68
CA THR A 113 -1.07 -13.42 9.86
C THR A 113 -2.30 -12.96 10.63
N ASN A 114 -3.47 -13.28 10.12
CA ASN A 114 -4.72 -12.92 10.76
C ASN A 114 -5.01 -13.88 11.91
N THR A 115 -4.96 -13.37 13.13
CA THR A 115 -5.21 -14.18 14.33
C THR A 115 -6.59 -13.94 14.92
N GLY A 116 -7.40 -13.11 14.26
CA GLY A 116 -8.75 -12.81 14.71
C GLY A 116 -9.80 -13.59 13.93
N ASP A 117 -11.03 -13.20 14.08
CA ASP A 117 -12.15 -13.87 13.42
C ASP A 117 -12.81 -12.99 12.35
N GLU A 118 -12.29 -11.81 12.09
CA GLU A 118 -12.77 -10.97 10.98
C GLU A 118 -11.63 -10.72 10.00
N THR A 119 -11.97 -10.38 8.78
CA THR A 119 -10.97 -10.06 7.76
C THR A 119 -10.14 -8.86 8.19
N ILE A 120 -8.81 -8.99 8.11
CA ILE A 120 -7.95 -7.83 8.29
C ILE A 120 -8.07 -6.95 7.06
N VAL A 121 -8.18 -5.65 7.28
CA VAL A 121 -8.04 -4.66 6.21
C VAL A 121 -6.91 -3.73 6.62
N CYS A 122 -5.91 -3.60 5.75
CA CYS A 122 -4.82 -2.67 6.02
C CYS A 122 -4.46 -1.88 4.78
N LEU A 123 -3.97 -0.66 5.03
CA LEU A 123 -3.46 0.21 3.99
C LEU A 123 -1.94 0.05 3.98
N ILE A 124 -1.37 -0.17 2.80
CA ILE A 124 0.07 -0.34 2.66
C ILE A 124 0.62 0.71 1.70
N ALA A 125 1.75 1.28 2.08
CA ALA A 125 2.37 2.35 1.31
C ALA A 125 3.88 2.10 1.21
N PHE A 126 4.42 2.38 0.03
CA PHE A 126 5.83 2.14 -0.28
C PHE A 126 6.40 3.39 -0.95
N ASN A 127 7.67 3.70 -0.69
CA ASN A 127 8.29 4.87 -1.27
C ASN A 127 8.94 4.60 -2.63
N SER A 128 8.27 3.81 -3.44
CA SER A 128 8.64 3.56 -4.85
C SER A 128 7.37 3.29 -5.62
N GLY A 129 7.28 3.83 -6.83
CA GLY A 129 6.15 3.53 -7.71
C GLY A 129 6.26 2.16 -8.34
N GLU A 130 7.42 1.48 -8.17
CA GLU A 130 7.67 0.18 -8.77
C GLU A 130 8.33 -0.72 -7.73
N ARG A 131 7.59 -1.04 -6.68
CA ARG A 131 8.13 -1.84 -5.58
C ARG A 131 8.55 -3.22 -6.07
N GLU A 132 9.69 -3.68 -5.57
CA GLU A 132 10.20 -5.01 -5.89
C GLU A 132 10.10 -5.88 -4.65
N THR A 133 9.63 -7.10 -4.83
CA THR A 133 9.37 -8.02 -3.74
C THR A 133 10.08 -9.33 -3.97
N VAL A 134 10.71 -9.87 -2.93
CA VAL A 134 11.32 -11.19 -2.95
C VAL A 134 10.58 -12.05 -1.95
N PHE A 135 10.01 -13.16 -2.42
CA PHE A 135 9.30 -14.07 -1.55
C PHE A 135 10.22 -15.18 -1.08
N LEU A 136 10.08 -15.54 0.19
CA LEU A 136 10.82 -16.66 0.74
C LEU A 136 9.91 -17.88 0.67
N SER A 137 10.34 -18.88 -0.07
CA SER A 137 9.50 -20.07 -0.27
C SER A 137 9.56 -21.03 0.89
#